data_90eca170d498f725d018a54c624a3d16
#
_entry.id   90eca170d498f725d018a54c624a3d16
#
_cell.length_a   1.000
_cell.length_b   1.000
_cell.length_c   1.000
_cell.angle_alpha   90.00
_cell.angle_beta   90.00
_cell.angle_gamma   90.00
#
_symmetry.space_group_name_H-M   'P 1'
#
loop_
_entity.id
_entity.type
_entity.pdbx_description
1 polymer ?
#
loop_
_entity_poly.entity_id
_entity_poly.type
_entity_poly.pdbx_seq_one_letter_code
_entity_poly.pdbx_strand_id
1 'polypeptide(L)'
;MLFFRIVVAAFAVPAVVVALAPTGHTSSGRPIYEAPSGSRVLQNGTDMVVFAPNGTQLHVFENVVGARTPPSTGTGPLRPRQTDTIGQVYTTLGANDTLQAFNATFVVPPAPTTFDSQFMFLSQGITTLDDTGAPASFLGVALQYGGSFVQGGPFYIGAAFLEFLPDGGYLVLTLIDVSPQLNVSDTVGISVTYQGIENEPGFAPFYDYNVEFTGSDAANLPQIEVGQQVLPAIVGFRVEEEGISEPSDYPTGPLTFKDVQLELTTGFPKKLDWEIDGAAATGIDFKVVKGGSKNAEIKLVFPDDS
;
A
#
# COMPACT_ATOMS: atom_id res chain seq x y z
N MET A 1 -56.16 17.24 -34.52
CA MET A 1 -55.43 16.49 -33.49
C MET A 1 -53.94 16.88 -33.61
N LEU A 2 -53.52 17.84 -32.78
CA LEU A 2 -52.16 18.40 -32.85
C LEU A 2 -51.25 17.60 -31.90
N PHE A 3 -50.23 16.94 -32.41
CA PHE A 3 -49.22 16.26 -31.60
C PHE A 3 -48.11 17.25 -31.24
N PHE A 4 -48.08 17.63 -29.96
CA PHE A 4 -46.91 18.36 -29.39
C PHE A 4 -45.75 17.37 -29.20
N ARG A 5 -44.66 17.57 -29.94
CA ARG A 5 -43.39 16.88 -29.66
C ARG A 5 -42.63 17.70 -28.60
N ILE A 6 -42.52 17.15 -27.38
CA ILE A 6 -41.65 17.68 -26.35
C ILE A 6 -40.24 17.25 -26.69
N VAL A 7 -39.37 18.19 -27.07
CA VAL A 7 -37.92 17.98 -27.20
C VAL A 7 -37.34 18.16 -25.80
N VAL A 8 -36.95 17.05 -25.15
CA VAL A 8 -36.17 17.10 -23.91
C VAL A 8 -34.71 17.36 -24.31
N ALA A 9 -34.25 18.59 -24.13
CA ALA A 9 -32.84 18.91 -24.25
C ALA A 9 -32.12 18.37 -23.00
N ALA A 10 -31.36 17.28 -23.14
CA ALA A 10 -30.45 16.82 -22.11
C ALA A 10 -29.30 17.81 -22.02
N PHE A 11 -29.27 18.62 -21.00
CA PHE A 11 -28.10 19.43 -20.65
C PHE A 11 -27.02 18.47 -20.11
N ALA A 12 -26.00 18.19 -20.89
CA ALA A 12 -24.76 17.59 -20.41
C ALA A 12 -24.07 18.63 -19.52
N VAL A 13 -24.18 18.46 -18.22
CA VAL A 13 -23.37 19.23 -17.27
C VAL A 13 -21.91 18.74 -17.49
N PRO A 14 -20.98 19.61 -17.88
CA PRO A 14 -19.59 19.18 -17.97
C PRO A 14 -19.13 18.75 -16.57
N ALA A 15 -18.74 17.50 -16.42
CA ALA A 15 -18.08 17.03 -15.22
C ALA A 15 -16.79 17.85 -15.08
N VAL A 16 -16.72 18.69 -14.08
CA VAL A 16 -15.47 19.36 -13.72
C VAL A 16 -14.57 18.26 -13.17
N VAL A 17 -13.60 17.83 -13.97
CA VAL A 17 -12.55 16.93 -13.52
C VAL A 17 -11.68 17.75 -12.56
N VAL A 18 -11.88 17.56 -11.27
CA VAL A 18 -10.99 18.11 -10.25
C VAL A 18 -9.80 17.16 -10.19
N ALA A 19 -8.68 17.57 -10.76
CA ALA A 19 -7.44 16.80 -10.65
C ALA A 19 -7.06 16.64 -9.18
N LEU A 20 -6.61 15.46 -8.78
CA LEU A 20 -6.09 15.25 -7.43
C LEU A 20 -4.86 16.15 -7.24
N ALA A 21 -4.87 16.90 -6.17
CA ALA A 21 -3.70 17.64 -5.70
C ALA A 21 -3.09 16.89 -4.51
N PRO A 22 -1.79 17.02 -4.28
CA PRO A 22 -1.19 16.47 -3.07
C PRO A 22 -1.89 17.03 -1.83
N THR A 23 -2.33 16.17 -0.94
CA THR A 23 -2.92 16.53 0.36
C THR A 23 -1.85 16.71 1.44
N GLY A 24 -0.65 16.17 1.19
CA GLY A 24 0.49 16.26 2.08
C GLY A 24 1.78 15.82 1.41
N HIS A 25 2.82 15.74 2.21
CA HIS A 25 4.12 15.20 1.81
C HIS A 25 4.69 14.39 2.97
N THR A 26 5.44 13.34 2.66
CA THR A 26 6.27 12.63 3.64
C THR A 26 7.36 13.56 4.18
N SER A 27 8.06 13.17 5.23
CA SER A 27 9.22 13.92 5.73
C SER A 27 10.37 13.93 4.72
N SER A 28 10.47 12.90 3.89
CA SER A 28 11.38 12.85 2.72
C SER A 28 10.95 13.77 1.57
N GLY A 29 9.74 14.36 1.64
CA GLY A 29 9.20 15.30 0.66
C GLY A 29 8.45 14.65 -0.50
N ARG A 30 8.15 13.35 -0.43
CA ARG A 30 7.32 12.66 -1.43
C ARG A 30 5.86 13.12 -1.32
N PRO A 31 5.18 13.44 -2.43
CA PRO A 31 3.80 13.89 -2.40
C PRO A 31 2.85 12.75 -2.00
N ILE A 32 1.80 13.11 -1.28
CA ILE A 32 0.75 12.20 -0.85
C ILE A 32 -0.57 12.68 -1.46
N TYR A 33 -1.26 11.76 -2.13
CA TYR A 33 -2.54 12.03 -2.77
C TYR A 33 -3.62 11.19 -2.11
N GLU A 34 -4.78 11.76 -1.92
CA GLU A 34 -5.97 11.04 -1.46
C GLU A 34 -6.97 10.88 -2.59
N ALA A 35 -7.54 9.70 -2.69
CA ALA A 35 -8.67 9.43 -3.56
C ALA A 35 -9.91 9.05 -2.73
N PRO A 36 -11.12 9.36 -3.21
CA PRO A 36 -12.36 8.96 -2.56
C PRO A 36 -12.44 7.44 -2.41
N SER A 37 -13.13 7.00 -1.36
CA SER A 37 -13.45 5.60 -1.17
C SER A 37 -14.12 4.99 -2.40
N GLY A 38 -13.73 3.75 -2.74
CA GLY A 38 -14.24 3.03 -3.92
C GLY A 38 -13.65 3.53 -5.24
N SER A 39 -12.62 4.38 -5.22
CA SER A 39 -11.85 4.72 -6.40
C SER A 39 -11.10 3.49 -6.92
N ARG A 40 -10.91 3.41 -8.24
CA ARG A 40 -10.07 2.40 -8.91
C ARG A 40 -8.82 3.05 -9.47
N VAL A 41 -7.74 2.31 -9.46
CA VAL A 41 -6.46 2.73 -10.05
C VAL A 41 -6.08 1.74 -11.14
N LEU A 42 -5.92 2.21 -12.38
CA LEU A 42 -5.62 1.36 -13.52
C LEU A 42 -4.31 1.78 -14.17
N GLN A 43 -3.45 0.82 -14.43
CA GLN A 43 -2.23 1.04 -15.21
C GLN A 43 -2.55 1.17 -16.70
N ASN A 44 -1.98 2.19 -17.35
CA ASN A 44 -2.01 2.39 -18.80
C ASN A 44 -0.59 2.65 -19.32
N GLY A 45 0.10 1.61 -19.73
CA GLY A 45 1.52 1.69 -20.07
C GLY A 45 2.36 2.06 -18.84
N THR A 46 3.03 3.20 -18.88
CA THR A 46 3.83 3.72 -17.75
C THR A 46 3.02 4.59 -16.79
N ASP A 47 1.78 4.89 -17.12
CA ASP A 47 0.92 5.78 -16.35
C ASP A 47 -0.02 5.01 -15.42
N MET A 48 -0.41 5.64 -14.31
CA MET A 48 -1.47 5.15 -13.44
C MET A 48 -2.63 6.14 -13.47
N VAL A 49 -3.82 5.65 -13.82
CA VAL A 49 -5.04 6.47 -13.96
C VAL A 49 -5.97 6.19 -12.79
N VAL A 50 -6.37 7.22 -12.08
CA VAL A 50 -7.29 7.13 -10.94
C VAL A 50 -8.69 7.51 -11.38
N PHE A 51 -9.65 6.64 -11.08
CA PHE A 51 -11.08 6.85 -11.33
C PHE A 51 -11.85 6.94 -10.01
N ALA A 52 -12.77 7.87 -9.94
CA ALA A 52 -13.77 7.90 -8.87
C ALA A 52 -14.72 6.69 -8.96
N PRO A 53 -15.47 6.36 -7.89
CA PRO A 53 -16.45 5.27 -7.89
C PRO A 53 -17.51 5.35 -9.00
N ASN A 54 -17.79 6.54 -9.50
CA ASN A 54 -18.73 6.76 -10.61
C ASN A 54 -18.10 6.62 -12.00
N GLY A 55 -16.83 6.20 -12.09
CA GLY A 55 -16.09 6.05 -13.33
C GLY A 55 -15.49 7.35 -13.89
N THR A 56 -15.63 8.49 -13.19
CA THR A 56 -14.97 9.74 -13.63
C THR A 56 -13.48 9.68 -13.37
N GLN A 57 -12.65 9.97 -14.39
CA GLN A 57 -11.20 10.08 -14.20
C GLN A 57 -10.88 11.26 -13.30
N LEU A 58 -10.15 10.99 -12.21
CA LEU A 58 -9.71 11.99 -11.24
C LEU A 58 -8.31 12.51 -11.52
N HIS A 59 -7.39 11.60 -11.88
CA HIS A 59 -5.98 11.96 -12.03
C HIS A 59 -5.25 10.98 -12.93
N VAL A 60 -4.13 11.43 -13.52
CA VAL A 60 -3.16 10.57 -14.19
C VAL A 60 -1.80 10.86 -13.58
N PHE A 61 -1.20 9.83 -13.01
CA PHE A 61 0.20 9.86 -12.63
C PHE A 61 1.03 9.42 -13.83
N GLU A 62 1.65 10.38 -14.50
CA GLU A 62 2.38 10.12 -15.74
C GLU A 62 3.77 9.50 -15.46
N ASN A 63 4.13 8.44 -16.19
CA ASN A 63 5.44 7.80 -16.15
C ASN A 63 5.88 7.33 -14.76
N VAL A 64 4.95 6.86 -13.92
CA VAL A 64 5.26 6.39 -12.56
C VAL A 64 5.57 4.89 -12.50
N VAL A 65 5.24 4.12 -13.56
CA VAL A 65 5.53 2.69 -13.64
C VAL A 65 6.64 2.47 -14.68
N GLY A 66 7.79 1.94 -14.25
CA GLY A 66 8.87 1.53 -15.14
C GLY A 66 9.75 2.65 -15.73
N ALA A 67 9.45 3.91 -15.48
CA ALA A 67 10.30 5.01 -15.95
C ALA A 67 11.10 5.62 -14.79
N ARG A 68 12.41 5.37 -14.77
CA ARG A 68 13.30 6.18 -13.94
C ARG A 68 13.34 7.59 -14.47
N THR A 69 12.58 8.50 -13.90
CA THR A 69 12.83 9.93 -14.07
C THR A 69 14.13 10.25 -13.34
N PRO A 70 15.15 10.84 -14.02
CA PRO A 70 16.32 11.33 -13.31
C PRO A 70 15.85 12.31 -12.22
N PRO A 71 16.45 12.31 -11.03
CA PRO A 71 16.05 13.20 -9.96
C PRO A 71 16.06 14.64 -10.52
N SER A 72 14.92 15.33 -10.37
CA SER A 72 14.81 16.73 -10.78
C SER A 72 15.85 17.51 -9.97
N THR A 73 16.77 18.17 -10.65
CA THR A 73 17.76 19.06 -10.06
C THR A 73 17.07 20.34 -9.58
N GLY A 74 16.16 20.20 -8.62
CA GLY A 74 15.53 21.32 -7.95
C GLY A 74 16.57 22.02 -7.07
N THR A 75 16.96 23.22 -7.46
CA THR A 75 17.84 24.14 -6.71
C THR A 75 17.14 24.80 -5.51
N GLY A 76 16.35 24.05 -4.74
CA GLY A 76 15.84 24.51 -3.44
C GLY A 76 16.87 24.25 -2.34
N PRO A 77 16.89 25.02 -1.22
CA PRO A 77 17.76 24.74 -0.11
C PRO A 77 17.47 23.32 0.39
N LEU A 78 18.46 22.44 0.24
CA LEU A 78 18.42 21.06 0.67
C LEU A 78 18.22 21.07 2.20
N ARG A 79 17.02 20.79 2.66
CA ARG A 79 16.86 20.22 4.00
C ARG A 79 17.54 18.85 3.96
N PRO A 80 18.24 18.43 5.02
CA PRO A 80 18.74 17.07 5.11
C PRO A 80 17.55 16.14 4.81
N ARG A 81 17.62 15.37 3.71
CA ARG A 81 16.63 14.35 3.41
C ARG A 81 16.72 13.32 4.53
N GLN A 82 15.69 13.24 5.34
CA GLN A 82 15.51 12.11 6.22
C GLN A 82 15.20 10.95 5.28
N THR A 83 16.09 10.00 5.17
CA THR A 83 15.91 8.83 4.31
C THR A 83 14.94 7.90 5.01
N ASP A 84 13.89 7.50 4.30
CA ASP A 84 13.01 6.45 4.78
C ASP A 84 13.83 5.19 5.01
N THR A 85 13.69 4.59 6.17
CA THR A 85 14.37 3.34 6.50
C THR A 85 13.40 2.20 6.27
N ILE A 86 13.80 1.23 5.46
CA ILE A 86 12.95 0.11 5.07
C ILE A 86 13.60 -1.20 5.49
N GLY A 87 12.81 -2.05 6.17
CA GLY A 87 13.12 -3.44 6.43
C GLY A 87 11.98 -4.34 5.92
N GLN A 88 12.30 -5.53 5.46
CA GLN A 88 11.28 -6.40 4.87
C GLN A 88 11.59 -7.90 5.04
N VAL A 89 10.49 -8.67 5.06
CA VAL A 89 10.51 -10.13 4.89
C VAL A 89 9.68 -10.45 3.66
N TYR A 90 10.27 -11.04 2.66
CA TYR A 90 9.63 -11.21 1.37
C TYR A 90 9.95 -12.56 0.72
N THR A 91 9.21 -12.87 -0.31
CA THR A 91 9.51 -13.95 -1.25
C THR A 91 9.35 -13.46 -2.67
N THR A 92 10.18 -13.98 -3.57
CA THR A 92 10.11 -13.68 -5.01
C THR A 92 9.25 -14.73 -5.71
N LEU A 93 8.32 -14.29 -6.52
CA LEU A 93 7.50 -15.13 -7.37
C LEU A 93 8.22 -15.44 -8.69
N GLY A 94 7.94 -16.59 -9.25
CA GLY A 94 8.41 -16.92 -10.60
C GLY A 94 7.76 -16.04 -11.67
N ALA A 95 8.46 -15.84 -12.79
CA ALA A 95 7.99 -14.95 -13.87
C ALA A 95 6.62 -15.30 -14.47
N ASN A 96 6.16 -16.55 -14.28
CA ASN A 96 4.84 -17.01 -14.75
C ASN A 96 3.88 -17.30 -13.58
N ASP A 97 4.26 -17.00 -12.36
CA ASP A 97 3.41 -17.20 -11.19
C ASP A 97 2.43 -16.02 -11.09
N THR A 98 1.16 -16.35 -11.00
CA THR A 98 0.11 -15.37 -10.70
C THR A 98 -0.34 -15.60 -9.26
N LEU A 99 -0.15 -14.59 -8.43
CA LEU A 99 -0.64 -14.61 -7.05
C LEU A 99 -2.17 -14.70 -7.08
N GLN A 100 -2.74 -15.68 -6.37
CA GLN A 100 -4.18 -15.80 -6.15
C GLN A 100 -4.58 -15.08 -4.87
N ALA A 101 -3.84 -15.32 -3.78
CA ALA A 101 -4.09 -14.68 -2.50
C ALA A 101 -2.84 -14.65 -1.63
N PHE A 102 -2.72 -13.58 -0.85
CA PHE A 102 -1.71 -13.45 0.20
C PHE A 102 -2.38 -12.89 1.46
N ASN A 103 -2.53 -13.74 2.46
CA ASN A 103 -3.27 -13.45 3.68
C ASN A 103 -2.39 -13.59 4.91
N ALA A 104 -2.66 -12.79 5.92
CA ALA A 104 -2.09 -12.95 7.26
C ALA A 104 -3.05 -12.39 8.31
N THR A 105 -2.82 -12.74 9.57
CA THR A 105 -3.46 -12.13 10.74
C THR A 105 -2.41 -11.62 11.70
N PHE A 106 -2.73 -10.58 12.44
CA PHE A 106 -1.87 -10.08 13.51
C PHE A 106 -2.71 -9.47 14.65
N VAL A 107 -2.08 -9.30 15.78
CA VAL A 107 -2.65 -8.57 16.92
C VAL A 107 -1.96 -7.22 16.98
N VAL A 108 -2.74 -6.14 17.06
CA VAL A 108 -2.21 -4.77 17.19
C VAL A 108 -1.32 -4.68 18.42
N PRO A 109 -0.03 -4.34 18.25
CA PRO A 109 0.92 -4.32 19.36
C PRO A 109 0.66 -3.13 20.29
N PRO A 110 1.20 -3.14 21.52
CA PRO A 110 1.21 -1.95 22.36
C PRO A 110 1.89 -0.78 21.64
N ALA A 111 1.34 0.42 21.83
CA ALA A 111 1.87 1.62 21.20
C ALA A 111 3.28 1.95 21.73
N PRO A 112 4.10 2.67 20.95
CA PRO A 112 5.29 3.33 21.43
C PRO A 112 5.05 4.17 22.67
N THR A 113 6.05 4.33 23.51
CA THR A 113 5.95 5.14 24.74
C THR A 113 6.22 6.61 24.48
N THR A 114 6.86 6.95 23.37
CA THR A 114 7.11 8.32 22.90
C THR A 114 6.37 8.62 21.61
N PHE A 115 6.12 9.91 21.39
CA PHE A 115 5.54 10.40 20.15
C PHE A 115 6.15 11.77 19.79
N ASP A 116 7.11 11.74 18.89
CA ASP A 116 7.90 12.90 18.44
C ASP A 116 7.73 13.19 16.94
N SER A 117 6.52 13.01 16.43
CA SER A 117 6.22 13.14 15.00
C SER A 117 6.85 12.04 14.13
N GLN A 118 7.33 10.93 14.74
CA GLN A 118 7.72 9.74 14.01
C GLN A 118 6.51 9.11 13.34
N PHE A 119 6.77 8.37 12.26
CA PHE A 119 5.78 7.45 11.75
C PHE A 119 6.37 6.09 11.40
N MET A 120 5.51 5.08 11.45
CA MET A 120 5.87 3.72 11.11
C MET A 120 4.71 3.06 10.36
N PHE A 121 5.04 2.43 9.23
CA PHE A 121 4.15 1.52 8.52
C PHE A 121 4.59 0.08 8.74
N LEU A 122 3.68 -0.73 9.25
CA LEU A 122 3.82 -2.17 9.38
C LEU A 122 2.90 -2.79 8.33
N SER A 123 3.43 -3.07 7.15
CA SER A 123 2.63 -3.35 5.95
C SER A 123 2.77 -4.77 5.45
N GLN A 124 1.73 -5.22 4.75
CA GLN A 124 1.70 -6.39 3.90
C GLN A 124 1.31 -5.96 2.49
N GLY A 125 1.99 -6.51 1.48
CA GLY A 125 1.66 -6.12 0.11
C GLY A 125 2.45 -6.87 -0.95
N ILE A 126 2.32 -6.33 -2.16
CA ILE A 126 2.93 -6.85 -3.39
C ILE A 126 3.72 -5.75 -4.09
N THR A 127 4.84 -6.15 -4.70
CA THR A 127 5.71 -5.24 -5.44
C THR A 127 5.82 -5.68 -6.89
N THR A 128 5.65 -4.75 -7.82
CA THR A 128 5.99 -4.94 -9.23
C THR A 128 7.41 -4.47 -9.50
N LEU A 129 8.02 -5.02 -10.54
CA LEU A 129 9.34 -4.61 -10.99
C LEU A 129 9.25 -3.90 -12.34
N ASP A 130 10.18 -2.98 -12.58
CA ASP A 130 10.38 -2.37 -13.88
C ASP A 130 11.17 -3.29 -14.84
N ASP A 131 11.35 -2.84 -16.08
CA ASP A 131 12.09 -3.58 -17.11
C ASP A 131 13.57 -3.84 -16.74
N THR A 132 14.10 -3.14 -15.76
CA THR A 132 15.47 -3.34 -15.24
C THR A 132 15.53 -4.30 -14.07
N GLY A 133 14.38 -4.75 -13.57
CA GLY A 133 14.23 -5.59 -12.39
C GLY A 133 14.28 -4.80 -11.06
N ALA A 134 14.18 -3.47 -11.13
CA ALA A 134 14.08 -2.65 -9.91
C ALA A 134 12.60 -2.52 -9.47
N PRO A 135 12.32 -2.35 -8.17
CA PRO A 135 10.97 -2.10 -7.68
C PRO A 135 10.33 -0.86 -8.33
N ALA A 136 9.14 -1.04 -8.90
CA ALA A 136 8.38 -0.01 -9.61
C ALA A 136 7.21 0.52 -8.79
N SER A 137 6.47 -0.37 -8.11
CA SER A 137 5.38 0.02 -7.23
C SER A 137 5.24 -0.95 -6.07
N PHE A 138 4.72 -0.47 -4.95
CA PHE A 138 4.27 -1.30 -3.83
C PHE A 138 2.79 -1.03 -3.58
N LEU A 139 1.99 -2.07 -3.62
CA LEU A 139 0.56 -2.04 -3.33
C LEU A 139 0.33 -2.80 -2.03
N GLY A 140 -0.24 -2.15 -1.02
CA GLY A 140 -0.43 -2.81 0.26
C GLY A 140 -1.38 -2.11 1.21
N VAL A 141 -1.56 -2.75 2.34
CA VAL A 141 -2.17 -2.18 3.54
C VAL A 141 -1.17 -2.17 4.69
N ALA A 142 -1.29 -1.19 5.56
CA ALA A 142 -0.43 -1.03 6.71
C ALA A 142 -1.20 -0.72 7.98
N LEU A 143 -0.71 -1.25 9.09
CA LEU A 143 -0.93 -0.68 10.40
C LEU A 143 0.00 0.53 10.53
N GLN A 144 -0.56 1.73 10.56
CA GLN A 144 0.18 2.98 10.68
C GLN A 144 0.16 3.46 12.10
N TYR A 145 1.31 3.87 12.63
CA TYR A 145 1.45 4.63 13.87
C TYR A 145 2.14 5.96 13.59
N GLY A 146 1.67 7.00 14.23
CA GLY A 146 2.34 8.29 14.20
C GLY A 146 1.90 9.23 13.10
N GLY A 147 2.80 10.14 12.74
CA GLY A 147 2.59 11.21 11.77
C GLY A 147 2.10 10.68 10.43
N SER A 148 1.17 11.32 9.82
CA SER A 148 0.22 10.73 8.92
C SER A 148 0.27 11.24 7.50
N PHE A 149 -0.08 10.40 6.58
CA PHE A 149 -0.50 10.84 5.26
C PHE A 149 -1.84 11.60 5.33
N VAL A 150 -2.78 11.11 6.12
CA VAL A 150 -4.15 11.61 6.20
C VAL A 150 -4.51 12.01 7.62
N GLN A 151 -4.15 11.16 8.56
CA GLN A 151 -4.39 11.35 9.99
C GLN A 151 -3.22 10.74 10.75
N GLY A 152 -2.75 11.40 11.77
CA GLY A 152 -1.64 10.92 12.55
C GLY A 152 -1.76 11.31 14.00
N GLY A 153 -1.09 10.54 14.84
CA GLY A 153 -1.09 10.76 16.26
C GLY A 153 -0.51 9.55 17.01
N PRO A 154 -0.49 9.58 18.33
CA PRO A 154 -0.01 8.50 19.18
C PRO A 154 -1.01 7.33 19.23
N PHE A 155 -1.46 6.86 18.06
CA PHE A 155 -2.45 5.80 17.94
C PHE A 155 -2.26 5.05 16.61
N TYR A 156 -2.83 3.85 16.50
CA TYR A 156 -2.83 3.06 15.28
C TYR A 156 -4.06 3.32 14.42
N ILE A 157 -3.82 3.40 13.12
CA ILE A 157 -4.87 3.41 12.07
C ILE A 157 -4.53 2.40 10.98
N GLY A 158 -5.54 1.99 10.21
CA GLY A 158 -5.34 1.24 8.99
C GLY A 158 -5.13 2.18 7.80
N ALA A 159 -4.16 1.88 6.93
CA ALA A 159 -3.93 2.57 5.68
C ALA A 159 -3.91 1.58 4.52
N ALA A 160 -4.59 1.88 3.41
CA ALA A 160 -4.45 1.16 2.15
C ALA A 160 -3.84 2.11 1.12
N PHE A 161 -2.79 1.67 0.43
CA PHE A 161 -2.02 2.60 -0.40
C PHE A 161 -1.33 1.92 -1.58
N LEU A 162 -1.04 2.73 -2.59
CA LEU A 162 -0.16 2.43 -3.70
C LEU A 162 1.01 3.43 -3.64
N GLU A 163 2.20 2.91 -3.50
CA GLU A 163 3.44 3.68 -3.55
C GLU A 163 4.07 3.54 -4.94
N PHE A 164 4.50 4.65 -5.53
CA PHE A 164 5.25 4.67 -6.77
C PHE A 164 6.75 4.75 -6.44
N LEU A 165 7.51 3.75 -6.87
CA LEU A 165 8.94 3.62 -6.59
C LEU A 165 9.78 4.00 -7.82
N PRO A 166 11.02 4.49 -7.66
CA PRO A 166 11.72 4.73 -6.39
C PRO A 166 11.45 6.09 -5.74
N ASP A 167 11.02 7.11 -6.49
CA ASP A 167 10.91 8.50 -6.03
C ASP A 167 9.51 9.10 -6.24
N GLY A 168 8.52 8.25 -6.50
CA GLY A 168 7.13 8.68 -6.67
C GLY A 168 6.46 9.09 -5.37
N GLY A 169 5.17 9.33 -5.45
CA GLY A 169 4.35 9.64 -4.28
C GLY A 169 3.58 8.44 -3.79
N TYR A 170 2.74 8.68 -2.81
CA TYR A 170 1.77 7.73 -2.33
C TYR A 170 0.38 8.12 -2.80
N LEU A 171 -0.38 7.17 -3.32
CA LEU A 171 -1.81 7.27 -3.45
C LEU A 171 -2.45 6.50 -2.32
N VAL A 172 -3.11 7.21 -1.43
CA VAL A 172 -3.85 6.63 -0.32
C VAL A 172 -5.33 6.65 -0.65
N LEU A 173 -6.00 5.51 -0.51
CA LEU A 173 -7.44 5.43 -0.58
C LEU A 173 -8.00 5.35 0.83
N THR A 174 -8.76 6.36 1.21
CA THR A 174 -9.47 6.36 2.47
C THR A 174 -10.95 6.14 2.24
N LEU A 175 -11.52 5.24 3.04
CA LEU A 175 -12.94 4.93 2.97
C LEU A 175 -13.80 5.96 3.71
N ILE A 176 -13.24 6.68 4.66
CA ILE A 176 -13.98 7.53 5.59
C ILE A 176 -13.15 8.77 5.90
N ASP A 177 -13.81 9.90 6.15
CA ASP A 177 -13.20 11.15 6.60
C ASP A 177 -12.38 10.99 7.91
N VAL A 178 -12.63 9.90 8.64
CA VAL A 178 -11.90 9.53 9.85
C VAL A 178 -11.70 8.03 9.82
N SER A 179 -10.48 7.56 9.57
CA SER A 179 -10.16 6.13 9.74
C SER A 179 -10.38 5.73 11.20
N PRO A 180 -11.05 4.59 11.48
CA PRO A 180 -11.20 4.14 12.85
C PRO A 180 -9.82 3.85 13.44
N GLN A 181 -9.62 4.27 14.69
CA GLN A 181 -8.45 3.87 15.43
C GLN A 181 -8.53 2.38 15.74
N LEU A 182 -7.40 1.71 15.59
CA LEU A 182 -7.24 0.32 16.02
C LEU A 182 -6.74 0.31 17.46
N ASN A 183 -7.40 -0.46 18.30
CA ASN A 183 -7.00 -0.58 19.70
C ASN A 183 -5.89 -1.62 19.84
N VAL A 184 -5.04 -1.43 20.82
CA VAL A 184 -4.09 -2.45 21.25
C VAL A 184 -4.84 -3.75 21.56
N SER A 185 -4.34 -4.86 21.08
CA SER A 185 -4.92 -6.20 21.16
C SER A 185 -6.09 -6.50 20.22
N ASP A 186 -6.53 -5.57 19.38
CA ASP A 186 -7.44 -5.90 18.28
C ASP A 186 -6.78 -6.94 17.36
N THR A 187 -7.56 -7.91 16.90
CA THR A 187 -7.08 -8.92 15.95
C THR A 187 -7.54 -8.53 14.54
N VAL A 188 -6.57 -8.30 13.68
CA VAL A 188 -6.79 -7.83 12.32
C VAL A 188 -6.19 -8.81 11.33
N GLY A 189 -6.92 -9.09 10.28
CA GLY A 189 -6.41 -9.79 9.10
C GLY A 189 -6.03 -8.80 8.00
N ILE A 190 -5.15 -9.22 7.12
CA ILE A 190 -4.78 -8.51 5.89
C ILE A 190 -4.91 -9.49 4.74
N SER A 191 -5.43 -9.02 3.61
CA SER A 191 -5.62 -9.82 2.41
C SER A 191 -5.20 -9.04 1.17
N VAL A 192 -4.43 -9.70 0.30
CA VAL A 192 -4.21 -9.33 -1.10
C VAL A 192 -4.86 -10.40 -1.94
N THR A 193 -5.83 -10.06 -2.77
CA THR A 193 -6.59 -11.03 -3.55
C THR A 193 -6.62 -10.64 -5.03
N TYR A 194 -6.28 -11.59 -5.88
CA TYR A 194 -6.41 -11.47 -7.32
C TYR A 194 -7.86 -11.62 -7.74
N GLN A 195 -8.39 -10.63 -8.47
CA GLN A 195 -9.78 -10.60 -8.93
C GLN A 195 -9.93 -11.17 -10.35
N GLY A 196 -8.85 -11.23 -11.12
CA GLY A 196 -8.85 -11.73 -12.50
C GLY A 196 -8.08 -10.87 -13.47
N ILE A 197 -8.16 -11.24 -14.75
CA ILE A 197 -7.73 -10.39 -15.85
C ILE A 197 -8.93 -9.61 -16.34
N GLU A 198 -8.84 -8.30 -16.32
CA GLU A 198 -9.88 -7.42 -16.81
C GLU A 198 -9.50 -6.73 -18.12
N ASN A 199 -10.54 -6.36 -18.87
CA ASN A 199 -10.42 -5.64 -20.15
C ASN A 199 -11.31 -4.40 -20.08
N GLU A 200 -10.70 -3.25 -19.92
CA GLU A 200 -11.39 -1.97 -19.89
C GLU A 200 -11.18 -1.26 -21.25
N PRO A 201 -12.22 -0.66 -21.87
CA PRO A 201 -12.06 0.06 -23.13
C PRO A 201 -11.00 1.16 -23.03
N GLY A 202 -10.01 1.10 -23.92
CA GLY A 202 -8.89 2.05 -23.96
C GLY A 202 -7.68 1.65 -23.12
N PHE A 203 -7.74 0.52 -22.43
CA PHE A 203 -6.62 -0.06 -21.68
C PHE A 203 -6.18 -1.39 -22.27
N ALA A 204 -4.90 -1.73 -22.15
CA ALA A 204 -4.46 -3.10 -22.36
C ALA A 204 -4.99 -3.97 -21.19
N PRO A 205 -5.17 -5.28 -21.38
CA PRO A 205 -5.57 -6.18 -20.30
C PRO A 205 -4.68 -6.01 -19.08
N PHE A 206 -5.27 -6.04 -17.89
CA PHE A 206 -4.57 -5.88 -16.63
C PHE A 206 -4.99 -6.95 -15.62
N TYR A 207 -4.08 -7.24 -14.70
CA TYR A 207 -4.30 -8.10 -13.54
C TYR A 207 -4.87 -7.23 -12.41
N ASP A 208 -6.04 -7.59 -11.93
CA ASP A 208 -6.76 -6.83 -10.91
C ASP A 208 -6.52 -7.41 -9.53
N TYR A 209 -6.11 -6.56 -8.59
CA TYR A 209 -5.82 -6.93 -7.20
C TYR A 209 -6.60 -6.05 -6.24
N ASN A 210 -7.30 -6.68 -5.31
CA ASN A 210 -7.88 -6.01 -4.15
C ASN A 210 -6.97 -6.23 -2.94
N VAL A 211 -6.72 -5.16 -2.19
CA VAL A 211 -5.93 -5.19 -0.95
C VAL A 211 -6.77 -4.56 0.15
N GLU A 212 -6.99 -5.31 1.23
CA GLU A 212 -7.92 -4.94 2.29
C GLU A 212 -7.52 -5.48 3.65
N PHE A 213 -8.08 -4.87 4.68
CA PHE A 213 -8.12 -5.46 6.01
C PHE A 213 -9.31 -6.40 6.14
N THR A 214 -9.14 -7.48 6.92
CA THR A 214 -10.16 -8.50 7.16
C THR A 214 -10.32 -8.79 8.66
N GLY A 215 -11.44 -9.41 9.03
CA GLY A 215 -11.75 -9.75 10.42
C GLY A 215 -12.82 -8.83 11.04
N SER A 216 -13.24 -9.16 12.25
CA SER A 216 -14.33 -8.45 12.96
C SER A 216 -13.96 -7.01 13.31
N ASP A 217 -12.70 -6.78 13.63
CA ASP A 217 -12.19 -5.47 14.06
C ASP A 217 -11.78 -4.60 12.86
N ALA A 218 -11.84 -5.19 11.64
CA ALA A 218 -11.51 -4.50 10.39
C ALA A 218 -12.71 -3.82 9.70
N ALA A 219 -13.90 -3.88 10.29
CA ALA A 219 -15.08 -3.25 9.72
C ALA A 219 -14.85 -1.74 9.51
N ASN A 220 -14.98 -1.29 8.26
CA ASN A 220 -14.72 0.09 7.83
C ASN A 220 -13.24 0.50 7.76
N LEU A 221 -12.29 -0.43 7.78
CA LEU A 221 -10.92 -0.12 7.42
C LEU A 221 -10.78 0.06 5.89
N PRO A 222 -9.77 0.81 5.44
CA PRO A 222 -9.59 1.10 4.02
C PRO A 222 -9.24 -0.14 3.20
N GLN A 223 -9.64 -0.10 1.93
CA GLN A 223 -9.26 -1.07 0.89
C GLN A 223 -8.88 -0.34 -0.39
N ILE A 224 -8.09 -0.98 -1.24
CA ILE A 224 -7.70 -0.44 -2.54
C ILE A 224 -7.77 -1.53 -3.61
N GLU A 225 -8.33 -1.19 -4.77
CA GLU A 225 -8.35 -2.03 -5.97
C GLU A 225 -7.46 -1.41 -7.03
N VAL A 226 -6.51 -2.20 -7.54
CA VAL A 226 -5.53 -1.74 -8.52
C VAL A 226 -5.37 -2.74 -9.65
N GLY A 227 -5.64 -2.30 -10.87
CA GLY A 227 -5.35 -3.03 -12.09
C GLY A 227 -3.94 -2.73 -12.60
N GLN A 228 -3.06 -3.73 -12.66
CA GLN A 228 -1.67 -3.62 -13.11
C GLN A 228 -1.44 -4.44 -14.37
N GLN A 229 -0.67 -3.92 -15.33
CA GLN A 229 -0.33 -4.63 -16.57
C GLN A 229 0.82 -5.63 -16.40
N VAL A 230 1.50 -5.58 -15.27
CA VAL A 230 2.57 -6.51 -14.90
C VAL A 230 2.18 -7.30 -13.67
N LEU A 231 2.60 -8.57 -13.63
CA LEU A 231 2.41 -9.42 -12.45
C LEU A 231 3.30 -8.94 -11.29
N PRO A 232 2.84 -9.04 -10.05
CA PRO A 232 3.70 -8.87 -8.89
C PRO A 232 4.86 -9.87 -8.92
N ALA A 233 6.05 -9.38 -8.66
CA ALA A 233 7.25 -10.22 -8.59
C ALA A 233 7.69 -10.50 -7.15
N ILE A 234 7.31 -9.65 -6.20
CA ILE A 234 7.68 -9.77 -4.78
C ILE A 234 6.41 -9.67 -3.95
N VAL A 235 6.33 -10.52 -2.93
CA VAL A 235 5.24 -10.57 -1.97
C VAL A 235 5.84 -10.59 -0.58
N GLY A 236 5.33 -9.77 0.34
CA GLY A 236 5.93 -9.78 1.67
C GLY A 236 5.36 -8.78 2.66
N PHE A 237 6.07 -8.69 3.76
CA PHE A 237 5.87 -7.77 4.86
C PHE A 237 6.98 -6.74 4.86
N ARG A 238 6.61 -5.48 5.06
CA ARG A 238 7.55 -4.36 5.03
C ARG A 238 7.30 -3.46 6.22
N VAL A 239 8.39 -3.00 6.82
CA VAL A 239 8.38 -1.88 7.75
C VAL A 239 9.00 -0.69 7.07
N GLU A 240 8.35 0.44 7.14
CA GLU A 240 8.88 1.72 6.70
C GLU A 240 8.81 2.70 7.86
N GLU A 241 9.91 3.38 8.11
CA GLU A 241 10.11 4.24 9.27
C GLU A 241 10.60 5.62 8.85
N GLU A 242 10.04 6.64 9.47
CA GLU A 242 10.57 8.01 9.42
C GLU A 242 10.59 8.61 10.83
N GLY A 243 11.65 9.33 11.15
CA GLY A 243 11.76 10.04 12.42
C GLY A 243 11.92 9.16 13.65
N ILE A 244 12.13 7.86 13.48
CA ILE A 244 12.45 6.93 14.57
C ILE A 244 13.92 7.10 14.92
N SER A 245 14.20 7.37 16.18
CA SER A 245 15.57 7.67 16.65
C SER A 245 15.95 6.89 17.92
N GLU A 246 14.98 6.45 18.70
CA GLU A 246 15.18 5.79 19.99
C GLU A 246 14.30 4.55 20.13
N PRO A 247 14.71 3.58 20.98
CA PRO A 247 13.89 2.38 21.23
C PRO A 247 12.46 2.68 21.70
N SER A 248 12.28 3.74 22.45
CA SER A 248 10.96 4.21 22.95
C SER A 248 9.99 4.64 21.83
N ASP A 249 10.51 4.89 20.61
CA ASP A 249 9.71 5.23 19.42
C ASP A 249 9.09 4.01 18.75
N TYR A 250 9.49 2.80 19.17
CA TYR A 250 8.95 1.54 18.69
C TYR A 250 7.81 0.99 19.56
N PRO A 251 6.97 0.10 19.01
CA PRO A 251 6.02 -0.67 19.79
C PRO A 251 6.68 -1.45 20.93
N THR A 252 6.08 -1.45 22.10
CA THR A 252 6.60 -2.22 23.25
C THR A 252 6.16 -3.68 23.13
N GLY A 253 6.93 -4.49 22.46
CA GLY A 253 6.67 -5.90 22.23
C GLY A 253 6.58 -6.25 20.75
N PRO A 254 6.68 -7.52 20.42
CA PRO A 254 6.79 -7.94 19.04
C PRO A 254 5.46 -7.83 18.29
N LEU A 255 5.53 -7.58 17.00
CA LEU A 255 4.45 -7.85 16.06
C LEU A 255 4.67 -9.22 15.43
N THR A 256 3.62 -10.05 15.36
CA THR A 256 3.69 -11.36 14.73
C THR A 256 2.56 -11.51 13.73
N PHE A 257 2.94 -11.67 12.47
CA PHE A 257 2.02 -12.09 11.42
C PHE A 257 1.87 -13.61 11.48
N LYS A 258 0.65 -14.06 11.70
CA LYS A 258 0.28 -15.47 11.84
C LYS A 258 -0.61 -15.90 10.69
N ASP A 259 -0.78 -17.22 10.59
CA ASP A 259 -1.63 -17.84 9.56
C ASP A 259 -1.32 -17.31 8.15
N VAL A 260 -0.04 -17.00 7.92
CA VAL A 260 0.42 -16.47 6.65
C VAL A 260 0.20 -17.51 5.56
N GLN A 261 -0.58 -17.14 4.54
CA GLN A 261 -0.91 -17.98 3.40
C GLN A 261 -0.57 -17.24 2.11
N LEU A 262 0.23 -17.89 1.27
CA LEU A 262 0.52 -17.45 -0.08
C LEU A 262 0.05 -18.53 -1.06
N GLU A 263 -0.98 -18.21 -1.82
CA GLU A 263 -1.57 -19.08 -2.83
C GLU A 263 -1.37 -18.49 -4.22
N LEU A 264 -0.94 -19.29 -5.16
CA LEU A 264 -0.89 -18.97 -6.59
C LEU A 264 -2.16 -19.48 -7.27
N THR A 265 -2.46 -19.02 -8.47
CA THR A 265 -3.57 -19.57 -9.28
C THR A 265 -3.42 -21.08 -9.56
N THR A 266 -2.21 -21.61 -9.42
CA THR A 266 -1.88 -23.03 -9.52
C THR A 266 -1.93 -23.78 -8.17
N GLY A 267 -2.32 -23.09 -7.08
CA GLY A 267 -2.37 -23.59 -5.72
C GLY A 267 -1.14 -23.20 -4.88
N PHE A 268 -1.01 -23.78 -3.71
CA PHE A 268 0.06 -23.43 -2.78
C PHE A 268 1.42 -23.91 -3.26
N PRO A 269 2.45 -23.04 -3.38
CA PRO A 269 3.80 -23.45 -3.71
C PRO A 269 4.34 -24.49 -2.73
N LYS A 270 4.96 -25.55 -3.25
CA LYS A 270 5.56 -26.62 -2.41
C LYS A 270 6.82 -26.16 -1.69
N LYS A 271 7.53 -25.20 -2.28
CA LYS A 271 8.71 -24.56 -1.72
C LYS A 271 8.49 -23.07 -1.78
N LEU A 272 8.69 -22.41 -0.68
CA LEU A 272 8.65 -20.98 -0.54
C LEU A 272 9.72 -20.58 0.47
N ASP A 273 10.68 -19.82 0.02
CA ASP A 273 11.77 -19.32 0.85
C ASP A 273 11.49 -17.84 1.15
N TRP A 274 11.44 -17.52 2.43
CA TRP A 274 11.32 -16.14 2.91
C TRP A 274 12.70 -15.55 3.10
N GLU A 275 12.94 -14.42 2.48
CA GLU A 275 14.17 -13.65 2.54
C GLU A 275 13.99 -12.44 3.46
N ILE A 276 15.07 -11.99 4.09
CA ILE A 276 15.07 -10.82 4.98
C ILE A 276 16.06 -9.80 4.42
N ASP A 277 15.61 -8.55 4.32
CA ASP A 277 16.42 -7.43 3.88
C ASP A 277 16.14 -6.17 4.72
N GLY A 278 17.12 -5.28 4.84
CA GLY A 278 16.99 -4.02 5.54
C GLY A 278 16.94 -4.09 7.07
N ALA A 279 17.00 -5.28 7.69
CA ALA A 279 16.97 -5.45 9.14
C ALA A 279 18.02 -4.62 9.89
N ALA A 280 19.23 -4.54 9.33
CA ALA A 280 20.30 -3.74 9.94
C ALA A 280 20.07 -2.23 9.88
N ALA A 281 19.27 -1.77 8.93
CA ALA A 281 18.95 -0.36 8.78
C ALA A 281 17.86 0.10 9.75
N THR A 282 16.84 -0.74 9.96
CA THR A 282 15.73 -0.46 10.90
C THR A 282 16.10 -0.79 12.35
N GLY A 283 17.10 -1.63 12.59
CA GLY A 283 17.36 -2.18 13.92
C GLY A 283 16.33 -3.24 14.36
N ILE A 284 15.32 -3.53 13.55
CA ILE A 284 14.29 -4.54 13.83
C ILE A 284 14.86 -5.93 13.52
N ASP A 285 14.68 -6.87 14.43
CA ASP A 285 15.02 -8.26 14.21
C ASP A 285 13.83 -9.01 13.57
N PHE A 286 13.94 -9.24 12.27
CA PHE A 286 12.96 -9.98 11.50
C PHE A 286 13.22 -11.49 11.62
N LYS A 287 12.18 -12.27 11.95
CA LYS A 287 12.28 -13.71 12.12
C LYS A 287 11.23 -14.45 11.32
N VAL A 288 11.66 -15.40 10.52
CA VAL A 288 10.79 -16.43 9.96
C VAL A 288 10.68 -17.56 11.01
N VAL A 289 9.67 -17.46 11.86
CA VAL A 289 9.44 -18.44 12.95
C VAL A 289 9.02 -19.79 12.36
N LYS A 290 8.16 -19.74 11.33
CA LYS A 290 7.71 -20.88 10.58
C LYS A 290 7.61 -20.50 9.10
N GLY A 291 8.31 -21.22 8.25
CA GLY A 291 8.33 -20.96 6.82
C GLY A 291 7.24 -21.70 6.05
N GLY A 292 7.28 -21.55 4.72
CA GLY A 292 6.37 -22.17 3.77
C GLY A 292 5.23 -21.28 3.32
N SER A 293 4.34 -21.82 2.48
CA SER A 293 3.23 -21.10 1.85
C SER A 293 1.89 -21.23 2.60
N LYS A 294 1.84 -22.07 3.63
CA LYS A 294 0.64 -22.34 4.44
C LYS A 294 0.97 -22.17 5.91
N ASN A 295 0.22 -21.35 6.62
CA ASN A 295 0.40 -21.14 8.05
C ASN A 295 1.84 -20.75 8.43
N ALA A 296 2.51 -19.94 7.61
CA ALA A 296 3.79 -19.38 7.98
C ALA A 296 3.62 -18.37 9.14
N GLU A 297 4.70 -18.09 9.85
CA GLU A 297 4.72 -17.15 10.96
C GLU A 297 5.95 -16.26 10.85
N ILE A 298 5.72 -14.97 10.73
CA ILE A 298 6.76 -13.93 10.61
C ILE A 298 6.67 -13.04 11.83
N LYS A 299 7.79 -12.86 12.53
CA LYS A 299 7.87 -12.06 13.75
C LYS A 299 8.84 -10.91 13.58
N LEU A 300 8.39 -9.73 13.95
CA LEU A 300 9.16 -8.50 14.07
C LEU A 300 9.43 -8.26 15.56
N VAL A 301 10.68 -8.19 15.93
CA VAL A 301 11.10 -7.85 17.29
C VAL A 301 11.72 -6.48 17.24
N PHE A 302 11.04 -5.51 17.81
CA PHE A 302 11.48 -4.13 17.87
C PHE A 302 12.60 -3.95 18.88
N PRO A 303 13.48 -2.94 18.70
CA PRO A 303 14.41 -2.53 19.73
C PRO A 303 13.66 -2.18 21.03
N ASP A 304 14.21 -2.60 22.13
CA ASP A 304 13.70 -2.31 23.46
C ASP A 304 14.75 -1.54 24.30
N ASP A 305 14.28 -0.73 25.23
CA ASP A 305 15.12 -0.06 26.24
C ASP A 305 15.61 -1.12 27.23
N SER A 306 16.74 -1.76 26.95
CA SER A 306 17.38 -2.78 27.81
C SER A 306 18.37 -2.18 28.80
#